data_f22891ae80f9fac706b1f34abfdf0d77
#
_entry.id   f22891ae80f9fac706b1f34abfdf0d77
#
_cell.length_a   1.000
_cell.length_b   1.000
_cell.length_c   1.000
_cell.angle_alpha   90.00
_cell.angle_beta   90.00
_cell.angle_gamma   90.00
#
_symmetry.space_group_name_H-M   'P 1'
#
loop_
_entity.id
_entity.type
_entity.pdbx_description
1 polymer ?
#
loop_
_entity_poly.entity_id
_entity_poly.type
_entity_poly.pdbx_seq_one_letter_code
_entity_poly.pdbx_strand_id
1 'polypeptide(L)'
;MANDSNRFQAIISHCKEYGFIFPSSEIYDGLQAVYDYGQMGSELKKNIKDYWWKSMTQLRDNIVGIDAAIFMHPTTWKASGHVDNFNDPMIDNRDSKKRYRVDHLIEGFAEELRTAGDEKAATQLIEIMEALLGCDDFAGLKKLIEEKQIKCSLSGTCNWTDIRQFNLMFATEFGSTVSTDDED
;
A
#
# COMPACT_ATOMS: atom_id res chain seq x y z
N MET A 1 -14.83 7.48 17.87
CA MET A 1 -13.78 6.63 17.27
C MET A 1 -13.96 5.13 17.54
N ALA A 2 -14.18 4.63 18.77
CA ALA A 2 -14.43 3.20 19.01
C ALA A 2 -15.69 2.62 18.34
N ASN A 3 -16.69 3.45 18.02
CA ASN A 3 -17.94 3.02 17.38
C ASN A 3 -17.79 2.79 15.87
N ASP A 4 -16.87 3.48 15.19
CA ASP A 4 -16.67 3.36 13.75
C ASP A 4 -15.84 2.14 13.35
N SER A 5 -14.85 1.76 14.14
CA SER A 5 -14.09 0.52 13.91
C SER A 5 -14.96 -0.72 14.07
N ASN A 6 -15.87 -0.73 15.03
CA ASN A 6 -16.81 -1.83 15.25
C ASN A 6 -17.82 -1.94 14.09
N ARG A 7 -18.28 -0.80 13.57
CA ARG A 7 -19.19 -0.75 12.40
C ARG A 7 -18.50 -1.26 11.14
N PHE A 8 -17.24 -0.88 10.91
CA PHE A 8 -16.49 -1.34 9.75
C PHE A 8 -16.26 -2.86 9.78
N GLN A 9 -15.89 -3.41 10.92
CA GLN A 9 -15.75 -4.86 11.09
C GLN A 9 -17.07 -5.60 10.88
N ALA A 10 -18.18 -5.07 11.35
CA ALA A 10 -19.51 -5.63 11.12
C ALA A 10 -19.86 -5.67 9.63
N ILE A 11 -19.53 -4.62 8.88
CA ILE A 11 -19.74 -4.58 7.41
C ILE A 11 -18.88 -5.65 6.71
N ILE A 12 -17.60 -5.79 7.07
CA ILE A 12 -16.72 -6.81 6.49
C ILE A 12 -17.27 -8.22 6.76
N SER A 13 -17.67 -8.50 8.01
CA SER A 13 -18.24 -9.80 8.38
C SER A 13 -19.53 -10.10 7.60
N HIS A 14 -20.40 -9.12 7.49
CA HIS A 14 -21.63 -9.23 6.69
C HIS A 14 -21.32 -9.52 5.22
N CYS A 15 -20.39 -8.79 4.61
CA CYS A 15 -20.01 -8.99 3.21
C CYS A 15 -19.46 -10.40 2.94
N LYS A 16 -18.71 -10.97 3.90
CA LYS A 16 -18.21 -12.34 3.80
C LYS A 16 -19.32 -13.37 4.00
N GLU A 17 -20.13 -13.20 5.04
CA GLU A 17 -21.21 -14.10 5.39
C GLU A 17 -22.25 -14.25 4.26
N TYR A 18 -22.59 -13.15 3.60
CA TYR A 18 -23.58 -13.11 2.52
C TYR A 18 -22.99 -13.23 1.11
N GLY A 19 -21.72 -13.59 0.99
CA GLY A 19 -21.08 -13.87 -0.28
C GLY A 19 -20.93 -12.66 -1.20
N PHE A 20 -20.81 -11.45 -0.66
CA PHE A 20 -20.46 -10.27 -1.45
C PHE A 20 -19.01 -10.35 -1.92
N ILE A 21 -18.13 -10.81 -1.05
CA ILE A 21 -16.71 -11.03 -1.31
C ILE A 21 -16.25 -12.32 -0.64
N PHE A 22 -15.26 -12.98 -1.24
CA PHE A 22 -14.59 -14.15 -0.68
C PHE A 22 -13.12 -14.18 -1.16
N PRO A 23 -12.21 -14.84 -0.44
CA PRO A 23 -10.81 -14.95 -0.87
C PRO A 23 -10.72 -15.61 -2.24
N SER A 24 -9.92 -15.04 -3.14
CA SER A 24 -9.68 -15.68 -4.44
C SER A 24 -8.97 -17.01 -4.25
N SER A 25 -9.39 -18.01 -5.04
CA SER A 25 -8.87 -19.39 -4.95
C SER A 25 -9.08 -20.04 -3.56
N GLU A 26 -10.20 -19.79 -2.92
CA GLU A 26 -10.52 -20.24 -1.57
C GLU A 26 -10.41 -21.76 -1.40
N ILE A 27 -10.71 -22.56 -2.44
CA ILE A 27 -10.56 -24.02 -2.43
C ILE A 27 -9.11 -24.50 -2.27
N TYR A 28 -8.13 -23.61 -2.43
CA TYR A 28 -6.70 -23.83 -2.23
C TYR A 28 -6.14 -22.94 -1.12
N ASP A 29 -6.90 -22.74 -0.06
CA ASP A 29 -6.57 -21.87 1.09
C ASP A 29 -6.58 -20.35 0.79
N GLY A 30 -6.94 -19.94 -0.42
CA GLY A 30 -7.04 -18.55 -0.82
C GLY A 30 -5.72 -17.83 -0.99
N LEU A 31 -5.80 -16.64 -1.58
CA LEU A 31 -4.67 -15.71 -1.66
C LEU A 31 -4.88 -14.56 -0.67
N GLN A 32 -3.82 -14.20 0.06
CA GLN A 32 -3.89 -13.09 1.00
C GLN A 32 -4.10 -11.77 0.25
N ALA A 33 -5.06 -10.97 0.70
CA ALA A 33 -5.41 -9.67 0.15
C ALA A 33 -5.95 -9.66 -1.29
N VAL A 34 -6.29 -10.83 -1.85
CA VAL A 34 -6.94 -10.96 -3.16
C VAL A 34 -8.34 -11.54 -2.96
N TYR A 35 -9.34 -10.87 -3.54
CA TYR A 35 -10.75 -11.24 -3.33
C TYR A 35 -11.49 -11.34 -4.66
N ASP A 36 -12.36 -12.33 -4.74
CA ASP A 36 -13.39 -12.46 -5.77
C ASP A 36 -14.70 -11.85 -5.27
N TYR A 37 -15.51 -11.39 -6.21
CA TYR A 37 -16.82 -10.82 -5.92
C TYR A 37 -17.91 -11.83 -6.23
N GLY A 38 -18.74 -12.14 -5.26
CA GLY A 38 -19.94 -12.93 -5.46
C GLY A 38 -21.03 -12.15 -6.24
N GLN A 39 -22.19 -12.77 -6.44
CA GLN A 39 -23.24 -12.19 -7.25
C GLN A 39 -23.64 -10.77 -6.82
N MET A 40 -23.95 -10.57 -5.55
CA MET A 40 -24.34 -9.26 -5.02
C MET A 40 -23.17 -8.25 -5.06
N GLY A 41 -21.96 -8.71 -4.76
CA GLY A 41 -20.75 -7.89 -4.81
C GLY A 41 -20.41 -7.42 -6.24
N SER A 42 -20.58 -8.28 -7.23
CA SER A 42 -20.37 -7.96 -8.64
C SER A 42 -21.35 -6.89 -9.13
N GLU A 43 -22.63 -7.01 -8.80
CA GLU A 43 -23.64 -6.02 -9.15
C GLU A 43 -23.39 -4.68 -8.46
N LEU A 44 -23.06 -4.70 -7.17
CA LEU A 44 -22.72 -3.48 -6.43
C LEU A 44 -21.49 -2.78 -7.03
N LYS A 45 -20.44 -3.55 -7.32
CA LYS A 45 -19.22 -3.03 -7.94
C LYS A 45 -19.49 -2.41 -9.32
N LYS A 46 -20.31 -3.10 -10.13
CA LYS A 46 -20.72 -2.61 -11.45
C LYS A 46 -21.49 -1.29 -11.33
N ASN A 47 -22.48 -1.22 -10.45
CA ASN A 47 -23.30 -0.03 -10.24
C ASN A 47 -22.45 1.17 -9.79
N ILE A 48 -21.47 0.97 -8.90
CA ILE A 48 -20.54 2.02 -8.47
C ILE A 48 -19.69 2.51 -9.65
N LYS A 49 -19.16 1.60 -10.46
CA LYS A 49 -18.36 1.96 -11.64
C LYS A 49 -19.16 2.72 -12.68
N ASP A 50 -20.38 2.25 -12.99
CA ASP A 50 -21.26 2.87 -13.97
C ASP A 50 -21.67 4.28 -13.52
N TYR A 51 -22.00 4.43 -12.23
CA TYR A 51 -22.32 5.74 -11.66
C TYR A 51 -21.14 6.71 -11.71
N TRP A 52 -19.94 6.23 -11.34
CA TRP A 52 -18.71 7.02 -11.41
C TRP A 52 -18.42 7.46 -12.85
N TRP A 53 -18.45 6.53 -13.80
CA TRP A 53 -18.20 6.79 -15.21
C TRP A 53 -19.15 7.85 -15.75
N LYS A 54 -20.44 7.66 -15.53
CA LYS A 54 -21.47 8.63 -15.92
C LYS A 54 -21.23 10.01 -15.31
N SER A 55 -20.97 10.04 -14.03
CA SER A 55 -20.77 11.31 -13.30
C SER A 55 -19.57 12.10 -13.80
N MET A 56 -18.53 11.40 -14.23
CA MET A 56 -17.30 12.05 -14.73
C MET A 56 -17.40 12.41 -16.21
N THR A 57 -17.83 11.49 -17.07
CA THR A 57 -17.72 11.67 -18.52
C THR A 57 -18.98 12.26 -19.18
N GLN A 58 -20.17 12.11 -18.57
CA GLN A 58 -21.41 12.57 -19.15
C GLN A 58 -21.97 13.85 -18.52
N LEU A 59 -21.62 14.11 -17.25
CA LEU A 59 -22.06 15.30 -16.55
C LEU A 59 -21.01 16.42 -16.51
N ARG A 60 -19.88 16.23 -17.19
CA ARG A 60 -18.75 17.16 -17.25
C ARG A 60 -18.32 17.34 -18.70
N ASP A 61 -18.37 18.57 -19.19
CA ASP A 61 -18.02 18.88 -20.60
C ASP A 61 -16.52 18.79 -20.89
N ASN A 62 -15.68 18.87 -19.87
CA ASN A 62 -14.22 18.92 -20.00
C ASN A 62 -13.53 17.58 -19.64
N ILE A 63 -14.28 16.50 -19.51
CA ILE A 63 -13.74 15.17 -19.18
C ILE A 63 -14.16 14.16 -20.25
N VAL A 64 -13.18 13.47 -20.81
CA VAL A 64 -13.38 12.36 -21.73
C VAL A 64 -12.86 11.06 -21.13
N GLY A 65 -13.50 9.94 -21.44
CA GLY A 65 -13.08 8.63 -20.98
C GLY A 65 -12.02 8.04 -21.89
N ILE A 66 -11.02 7.41 -21.28
CA ILE A 66 -10.02 6.59 -21.97
C ILE A 66 -9.97 5.22 -21.29
N ASP A 67 -9.96 4.18 -22.09
CA ASP A 67 -9.73 2.79 -21.63
C ASP A 67 -8.38 2.32 -22.18
N ALA A 68 -7.34 2.53 -21.37
CA ALA A 68 -5.98 2.17 -21.73
C ALA A 68 -5.66 0.72 -21.36
N ALA A 69 -4.76 0.07 -22.10
CA ALA A 69 -4.26 -1.25 -21.77
C ALA A 69 -3.56 -1.26 -20.39
N ILE A 70 -3.72 -2.36 -19.65
CA ILE A 70 -3.03 -2.55 -18.34
C ILE A 70 -1.54 -2.82 -18.59
N PHE A 71 -1.23 -3.65 -19.61
CA PHE A 71 0.14 -3.93 -20.01
C PHE A 71 0.62 -2.85 -20.95
N MET A 72 1.73 -2.22 -20.60
CA MET A 72 2.33 -1.14 -21.36
C MET A 72 3.81 -1.40 -21.55
N HIS A 73 4.39 -0.78 -22.58
CA HIS A 73 5.83 -0.86 -22.83
C HIS A 73 6.60 -0.30 -21.60
N PRO A 74 7.71 -0.94 -21.16
CA PRO A 74 8.47 -0.50 -19.98
C PRO A 74 8.88 0.98 -20.00
N THR A 75 9.21 1.52 -21.18
CA THR A 75 9.55 2.94 -21.36
C THR A 75 8.44 3.89 -20.92
N THR A 76 7.16 3.50 -21.03
CA THR A 76 6.02 4.31 -20.56
C THR A 76 6.11 4.55 -19.05
N TRP A 77 6.40 3.50 -18.30
CA TRP A 77 6.51 3.56 -16.85
C TRP A 77 7.80 4.23 -16.36
N LYS A 78 8.90 4.06 -17.15
CA LYS A 78 10.15 4.76 -16.92
C LYS A 78 9.98 6.27 -17.16
N ALA A 79 9.39 6.66 -18.28
CA ALA A 79 9.16 8.07 -18.62
C ALA A 79 8.19 8.78 -17.66
N SER A 80 7.24 8.05 -17.07
CA SER A 80 6.31 8.59 -16.07
C SER A 80 6.88 8.59 -14.64
N GLY A 81 8.09 8.07 -14.43
CA GLY A 81 8.74 7.97 -13.12
C GLY A 81 8.18 6.88 -12.20
N HIS A 82 7.25 6.04 -12.67
CA HIS A 82 6.67 5.00 -11.83
C HIS A 82 7.66 3.89 -11.48
N VAL A 83 8.63 3.59 -12.36
CA VAL A 83 9.65 2.58 -12.10
C VAL A 83 10.56 3.01 -10.95
N ASP A 84 10.90 4.29 -10.89
CA ASP A 84 11.86 4.82 -9.92
C ASP A 84 11.21 5.17 -8.57
N ASN A 85 9.92 5.54 -8.57
CA ASN A 85 9.25 6.10 -7.39
C ASN A 85 8.22 5.18 -6.72
N PHE A 86 7.91 4.00 -7.30
CA PHE A 86 6.92 3.07 -6.75
C PHE A 86 7.53 1.99 -5.85
N ASN A 87 8.47 2.40 -5.04
CA ASN A 87 9.15 1.55 -4.09
C ASN A 87 8.83 1.99 -2.67
N ASP A 88 8.11 1.16 -1.93
CA ASP A 88 7.82 1.41 -0.53
C ASP A 88 8.83 0.70 0.38
N PRO A 89 9.56 1.41 1.26
CA PRO A 89 10.40 0.78 2.28
C PRO A 89 9.50 0.13 3.35
N MET A 90 9.55 -1.19 3.45
CA MET A 90 8.72 -1.98 4.36
C MET A 90 9.55 -2.64 5.44
N ILE A 91 9.01 -2.68 6.66
CA ILE A 91 9.60 -3.34 7.83
C ILE A 91 8.55 -4.21 8.51
N ASP A 92 8.94 -5.40 8.94
CA ASP A 92 8.05 -6.32 9.63
C ASP A 92 8.41 -6.39 11.13
N ASN A 93 7.40 -6.38 11.99
CA ASN A 93 7.63 -6.72 13.40
C ASN A 93 7.56 -8.23 13.56
N ARG A 94 8.61 -8.85 14.12
CA ARG A 94 8.75 -10.32 14.23
C ARG A 94 7.74 -10.95 15.19
N ASP A 95 7.30 -10.19 16.19
CA ASP A 95 6.39 -10.71 17.22
C ASP A 95 4.93 -10.66 16.77
N SER A 96 4.50 -9.54 16.21
CA SER A 96 3.14 -9.36 15.68
C SER A 96 2.94 -9.88 14.26
N LYS A 97 4.05 -10.12 13.54
CA LYS A 97 4.08 -10.43 12.10
C LYS A 97 3.38 -9.38 11.22
N LYS A 98 3.18 -8.19 11.76
CA LYS A 98 2.58 -7.07 11.02
C LYS A 98 3.65 -6.32 10.25
N ARG A 99 3.31 -5.96 9.02
CA ARG A 99 4.10 -5.16 8.11
C ARG A 99 3.70 -3.70 8.21
N TYR A 100 4.72 -2.82 8.16
CA TYR A 100 4.56 -1.37 8.20
C TYR A 100 5.38 -0.75 7.07
N ARG A 101 4.89 0.34 6.52
CA ARG A 101 5.73 1.28 5.76
C ARG A 101 6.59 2.03 6.78
N VAL A 102 7.86 2.17 6.46
CA VAL A 102 8.84 2.79 7.38
C VAL A 102 8.53 4.26 7.61
N ASP A 103 8.19 5.00 6.56
CA ASP A 103 7.78 6.40 6.63
C ASP A 103 6.57 6.58 7.56
N HIS A 104 5.48 5.86 7.33
CA HIS A 104 4.29 5.95 8.17
C HIS A 104 4.53 5.51 9.63
N LEU A 105 5.44 4.57 9.86
CA LEU A 105 5.81 4.14 11.22
C LEU A 105 6.52 5.27 11.98
N ILE A 106 7.45 5.97 11.30
CA ILE A 106 8.20 7.08 11.88
C ILE A 106 7.31 8.33 12.03
N GLU A 107 6.48 8.64 11.03
CA GLU A 107 5.50 9.73 11.09
C GLU A 107 4.51 9.54 12.25
N GLY A 108 4.02 8.31 12.45
CA GLY A 108 3.14 7.99 13.57
C GLY A 108 3.79 8.29 14.92
N PHE A 109 5.07 7.93 15.08
CA PHE A 109 5.82 8.25 16.29
C PHE A 109 6.10 9.76 16.44
N ALA A 110 6.36 10.46 15.34
CA ALA A 110 6.50 11.92 15.37
C ALA A 110 5.21 12.61 15.83
N GLU A 111 4.05 12.08 15.46
CA GLU A 111 2.77 12.61 15.93
C GLU A 111 2.53 12.34 17.43
N GLU A 112 3.01 11.21 17.94
CA GLU A 112 3.00 10.94 19.39
C GLU A 112 3.89 11.97 20.14
N LEU A 113 5.07 12.30 19.60
CA LEU A 113 5.95 13.34 20.17
C LEU A 113 5.29 14.73 20.17
N ARG A 114 4.61 15.10 19.08
CA ARG A 114 3.83 16.36 19.01
C ARG A 114 2.74 16.40 20.07
N THR A 115 2.02 15.31 20.23
CA THR A 115 0.96 15.20 21.24
C THR A 115 1.53 15.30 22.66
N ALA A 116 2.76 14.82 22.87
CA ALA A 116 3.49 14.98 24.13
C ALA A 116 4.09 16.37 24.36
N GLY A 117 3.99 17.27 23.36
CA GLY A 117 4.48 18.66 23.43
C GLY A 117 5.92 18.88 22.96
N ASP A 118 6.59 17.86 22.39
CA ASP A 118 7.93 17.95 21.86
C ASP A 118 7.95 18.13 20.32
N GLU A 119 7.48 19.28 19.87
CA GLU A 119 7.41 19.67 18.45
C GLU A 119 8.81 19.68 17.78
N LYS A 120 9.86 20.06 18.55
CA LYS A 120 11.21 20.11 18.01
C LYS A 120 11.76 18.73 17.70
N ALA A 121 11.57 17.77 18.61
CA ALA A 121 12.00 16.39 18.39
C ALA A 121 11.23 15.74 17.23
N ALA A 122 9.93 16.02 17.10
CA ALA A 122 9.13 15.54 15.99
C ALA A 122 9.63 16.06 14.64
N THR A 123 9.89 17.36 14.53
CA THR A 123 10.40 17.98 13.30
C THR A 123 11.76 17.42 12.91
N GLN A 124 12.69 17.33 13.85
CA GLN A 124 14.03 16.75 13.62
C GLN A 124 13.95 15.28 13.16
N LEU A 125 13.04 14.52 13.74
CA LEU A 125 12.85 13.12 13.36
C LEU A 125 12.41 12.98 11.90
N ILE A 126 11.46 13.80 11.47
CA ILE A 126 10.98 13.82 10.08
C ILE A 126 12.09 14.26 9.11
N GLU A 127 12.84 15.32 9.43
CA GLU A 127 13.97 15.80 8.60
C GLU A 127 15.04 14.71 8.41
N ILE A 128 15.38 13.97 9.49
CA ILE A 128 16.33 12.86 9.41
C ILE A 128 15.76 11.72 8.56
N MET A 129 14.49 11.38 8.75
CA MET A 129 13.80 10.34 7.96
C MET A 129 13.82 10.68 6.46
N GLU A 130 13.43 11.91 6.10
CA GLU A 130 13.42 12.37 4.70
C GLU A 130 14.81 12.34 4.07
N ALA A 131 15.83 12.75 4.81
CA ALA A 131 17.22 12.71 4.33
C ALA A 131 17.69 11.27 4.08
N LEU A 132 17.37 10.33 4.98
CA LEU A 132 17.74 8.92 4.84
C LEU A 132 16.95 8.23 3.71
N LEU A 133 15.67 8.55 3.55
CA LEU A 133 14.85 8.07 2.42
C LEU A 133 15.36 8.59 1.08
N GLY A 134 15.76 9.87 1.02
CA GLY A 134 16.28 10.46 -0.21
C GLY A 134 17.64 9.89 -0.67
N CYS A 135 18.34 9.18 0.22
CA CYS A 135 19.59 8.49 -0.08
C CYS A 135 19.46 6.95 -0.12
N ASP A 136 18.24 6.40 0.01
CA ASP A 136 17.97 4.96 0.12
C ASP A 136 18.77 4.27 1.24
N ASP A 137 19.10 5.02 2.32
CA ASP A 137 19.83 4.47 3.47
C ASP A 137 18.89 3.72 4.43
N PHE A 138 18.52 2.51 4.03
CA PHE A 138 17.65 1.65 4.84
C PHE A 138 18.31 1.17 6.14
N ALA A 139 19.63 1.07 6.18
CA ALA A 139 20.36 0.72 7.39
C ALA A 139 20.29 1.87 8.41
N GLY A 140 20.45 3.11 7.95
CA GLY A 140 20.27 4.32 8.76
C GLY A 140 18.84 4.46 9.27
N LEU A 141 17.84 4.21 8.45
CA LEU A 141 16.42 4.21 8.86
C LEU A 141 16.12 3.16 9.93
N LYS A 142 16.64 1.94 9.78
CA LYS A 142 16.48 0.90 10.79
C LYS A 142 17.11 1.31 12.12
N LYS A 143 18.31 1.84 12.06
CA LYS A 143 19.02 2.33 13.25
C LYS A 143 18.26 3.47 13.94
N LEU A 144 17.68 4.39 13.18
CA LEU A 144 16.81 5.46 13.69
C LEU A 144 15.62 4.90 14.46
N ILE A 145 14.94 3.88 13.91
CA ILE A 145 13.80 3.20 14.55
C ILE A 145 14.24 2.55 15.87
N GLU A 146 15.39 1.87 15.88
CA GLU A 146 15.94 1.21 17.06
C GLU A 146 16.40 2.21 18.14
N GLU A 147 17.10 3.28 17.76
CA GLU A 147 17.56 4.33 18.68
C GLU A 147 16.41 5.09 19.32
N LYS A 148 15.37 5.39 18.56
CA LYS A 148 14.17 6.06 19.08
C LYS A 148 13.21 5.12 19.79
N GLN A 149 13.51 3.81 19.84
CA GLN A 149 12.68 2.80 20.48
C GLN A 149 11.23 2.81 19.97
N ILE A 150 11.07 2.99 18.65
CA ILE A 150 9.75 3.01 18.01
C ILE A 150 9.13 1.62 18.09
N LYS A 151 7.99 1.52 18.77
CA LYS A 151 7.32 0.25 19.07
C LYS A 151 6.24 -0.08 18.06
N CYS A 152 6.08 -1.37 17.83
CA CYS A 152 4.91 -1.87 17.11
C CYS A 152 3.63 -1.60 17.91
N SER A 153 2.63 -1.00 17.29
CA SER A 153 1.34 -0.67 17.92
C SER A 153 0.54 -1.89 18.37
N LEU A 154 0.83 -3.09 17.84
CA LEU A 154 0.13 -4.33 18.21
C LEU A 154 0.86 -5.13 19.30
N SER A 155 2.16 -5.35 19.15
CA SER A 155 2.95 -6.16 20.10
C SER A 155 3.59 -5.33 21.21
N GLY A 156 3.72 -4.02 21.04
CA GLY A 156 4.44 -3.15 21.96
C GLY A 156 5.96 -3.35 21.98
N THR A 157 6.51 -4.15 21.04
CA THR A 157 7.93 -4.50 20.97
C THR A 157 8.65 -3.75 19.87
N CYS A 158 9.99 -3.62 20.00
CA CYS A 158 10.88 -3.08 18.97
C CYS A 158 11.60 -4.17 18.16
N ASN A 159 11.03 -5.38 18.08
CA ASN A 159 11.66 -6.51 17.39
C ASN A 159 11.42 -6.45 15.88
N TRP A 160 12.21 -5.61 15.20
CA TRP A 160 12.07 -5.34 13.78
C TRP A 160 12.97 -6.21 12.90
N THR A 161 12.51 -6.48 11.69
CA THR A 161 13.34 -7.09 10.62
C THR A 161 14.23 -6.03 9.99
N ASP A 162 15.03 -6.43 9.00
CA ASP A 162 15.64 -5.47 8.09
C ASP A 162 14.57 -4.84 7.19
N ILE A 163 14.81 -3.59 6.79
CA ILE A 163 13.95 -2.89 5.84
C ILE A 163 14.14 -3.49 4.47
N ARG A 164 13.05 -3.77 3.79
CA ARG A 164 13.04 -4.29 2.42
C ARG A 164 12.24 -3.36 1.54
N GLN A 165 12.80 -3.04 0.40
CA GLN A 165 12.08 -2.32 -0.62
C GLN A 165 11.00 -3.21 -1.22
N PHE A 166 9.77 -2.74 -1.21
CA PHE A 166 8.65 -3.41 -1.85
C PHE A 166 8.32 -2.67 -3.15
N ASN A 167 8.66 -3.30 -4.26
CA ASN A 167 8.33 -2.76 -5.56
C ASN A 167 6.86 -3.05 -5.87
N LEU A 168 6.07 -2.00 -6.09
CA LEU A 168 4.66 -2.09 -6.49
C LEU A 168 4.50 -2.42 -7.98
N MET A 169 5.57 -2.31 -8.76
CA MET A 169 5.62 -2.69 -10.17
C MET A 169 6.27 -4.06 -10.30
N PHE A 170 5.69 -4.94 -11.10
CA PHE A 170 6.30 -6.20 -11.47
C PHE A 170 6.39 -6.31 -12.98
N ALA A 171 7.51 -6.85 -13.46
CA ALA A 171 7.69 -7.16 -14.87
C ALA A 171 7.01 -8.49 -15.19
N THR A 172 6.33 -8.57 -16.33
CA THR A 172 5.77 -9.80 -16.85
C THR A 172 6.17 -9.96 -18.30
N GLU A 173 6.49 -11.19 -18.69
CA GLU A 173 6.75 -11.52 -20.08
C GLU A 173 5.42 -11.75 -20.80
N PHE A 174 5.32 -11.20 -22.00
CA PHE A 174 4.14 -11.33 -22.85
C PHE A 174 4.54 -11.83 -24.23
N GLY A 175 4.05 -13.00 -24.60
CA GLY A 175 4.33 -13.65 -25.87
C GLY A 175 5.04 -15.00 -25.77
N SER A 176 5.21 -15.67 -26.90
CA SER A 176 5.84 -17.01 -26.99
C SER A 176 7.36 -16.99 -27.19
N THR A 177 7.94 -15.82 -27.39
CA THR A 177 9.38 -15.64 -27.58
C THR A 177 9.88 -14.57 -26.62
N VAL A 178 10.89 -14.96 -25.81
CA VAL A 178 11.67 -13.99 -25.04
C VAL A 178 12.54 -13.25 -26.05
N SER A 179 12.30 -11.96 -26.27
CA SER A 179 13.23 -11.11 -27.03
C SER A 179 14.45 -10.87 -26.12
N THR A 180 15.60 -11.35 -26.53
CA THR A 180 16.88 -11.14 -25.85
C THR A 180 17.47 -9.75 -26.06
N ASP A 181 16.67 -8.81 -26.57
CA ASP A 181 17.15 -7.52 -27.06
C ASP A 181 16.97 -6.35 -26.05
N ASP A 182 16.58 -6.63 -24.80
CA ASP A 182 16.42 -5.59 -23.76
C ASP A 182 17.56 -5.58 -22.71
N GLU A 183 18.78 -6.03 -23.11
CA GLU A 183 20.00 -5.75 -22.35
C GLU A 183 20.73 -4.53 -23.00
N ASP A 184 20.25 -3.29 -22.70
CA ASP A 184 21.07 -2.06 -22.75
C ASP A 184 20.47 -0.95 -21.87
#